data_ff11cf809118d3098b5122ed3105994f
#
_entry.id   ff11cf809118d3098b5122ed3105994f
#
_cell.length_a   1.000
_cell.length_b   1.000
_cell.length_c   1.000
_cell.angle_alpha   90.00
_cell.angle_beta   90.00
_cell.angle_gamma   90.00
#
_symmetry.space_group_name_H-M   'P 1'
#
loop_
_entity.id
_entity.type
_entity.pdbx_description
1 polymer ?
#
loop_
_entity_poly.entity_id
_entity_poly.type
_entity_poly.pdbx_seq_one_letter_code
_entity_poly.pdbx_strand_id
1 'polypeptide(L)'
;DTPLGFFATPVNYDWRLLAGPSYGQYATRIWDSYLFHTVPYYSQHKDDIEYDQFNQLGTQASLGCIRLLVCDVKWIYDNCPIGTRVVIYDNADDPGPMGKPGTIYTDPADESKRGWDPTDPDSANPWDAAFRSGTAIRSEAAWNEWNDAQNDGRWNGSINPTDLQGWSTDSSVEGTRG
;
A
#
# COMPACT_ATOMS: atom_id res chain seq x y z
N ASP A 1 -1.18 -12.91 9.34
CA ASP A 1 -0.17 -11.84 9.43
C ASP A 1 0.57 -11.73 8.12
N THR A 2 1.06 -10.55 7.79
CA THR A 2 1.92 -10.32 6.63
C THR A 2 3.24 -11.07 6.83
N PRO A 3 3.72 -11.87 5.86
CA PRO A 3 4.96 -12.62 6.01
C PRO A 3 6.17 -11.68 6.00
N LEU A 4 7.12 -11.93 6.90
CA LEU A 4 8.41 -11.22 6.88
C LEU A 4 9.36 -11.91 5.89
N GLY A 5 10.21 -11.13 5.22
CA GLY A 5 11.22 -11.68 4.31
C GLY A 5 11.48 -10.83 3.07
N PHE A 6 12.16 -11.46 2.11
CA PHE A 6 12.49 -10.91 0.81
C PHE A 6 11.63 -11.57 -0.26
N PHE A 7 11.00 -10.75 -1.08
CA PHE A 7 10.11 -11.21 -2.13
C PHE A 7 10.42 -10.49 -3.43
N ALA A 8 9.89 -11.00 -4.53
CA ALA A 8 9.89 -10.30 -5.81
C ALA A 8 8.48 -10.40 -6.41
N THR A 9 7.97 -9.28 -6.93
CA THR A 9 6.60 -9.20 -7.44
C THR A 9 6.44 -10.05 -8.71
N PRO A 10 5.60 -11.11 -8.70
CA PRO A 10 5.49 -11.99 -9.87
C PRO A 10 4.42 -11.54 -10.88
N VAL A 11 3.40 -10.79 -10.45
CA VAL A 11 2.25 -10.44 -11.30
C VAL A 11 1.45 -9.26 -10.74
N ASN A 12 0.86 -8.47 -11.66
CA ASN A 12 -0.07 -7.39 -11.37
C ASN A 12 -1.47 -7.71 -11.92
N TYR A 13 -2.49 -7.13 -11.28
CA TYR A 13 -3.88 -7.22 -11.70
C TYR A 13 -4.53 -5.83 -11.63
N ASP A 14 -5.27 -5.43 -12.65
CA ASP A 14 -6.09 -4.21 -12.56
C ASP A 14 -7.16 -4.35 -11.48
N TRP A 15 -7.92 -5.45 -11.53
CA TRP A 15 -8.83 -5.88 -10.48
C TRP A 15 -8.54 -7.32 -10.06
N ARG A 16 -8.59 -7.58 -8.76
CA ARG A 16 -8.40 -8.91 -8.20
C ARG A 16 -9.49 -9.25 -7.20
N LEU A 17 -10.14 -10.41 -7.39
CA LEU A 17 -11.00 -11.00 -6.36
C LEU A 17 -10.16 -11.34 -5.12
N LEU A 18 -10.59 -10.83 -3.98
CA LEU A 18 -9.97 -11.04 -2.67
C LEU A 18 -10.68 -12.16 -1.91
N ALA A 19 -10.16 -12.50 -0.73
CA ALA A 19 -10.85 -13.38 0.22
C ALA A 19 -12.17 -12.72 0.65
N GLY A 20 -13.28 -13.43 0.47
CA GLY A 20 -14.63 -12.87 0.57
C GLY A 20 -15.11 -12.40 -0.81
N PRO A 21 -16.33 -11.94 -0.96
CA PRO A 21 -16.87 -11.47 -2.24
C PRO A 21 -16.51 -9.99 -2.48
N SER A 22 -15.25 -9.61 -2.32
CA SER A 22 -14.76 -8.24 -2.49
C SER A 22 -13.60 -8.19 -3.46
N TYR A 23 -13.25 -6.98 -3.93
CA TYR A 23 -12.26 -6.76 -4.98
C TYR A 23 -11.22 -5.73 -4.53
N GLY A 24 -9.96 -5.96 -4.90
CA GLY A 24 -8.88 -4.98 -4.79
C GLY A 24 -8.48 -4.48 -6.16
N GLN A 25 -8.28 -3.17 -6.31
CA GLN A 25 -7.78 -2.56 -7.54
C GLN A 25 -6.27 -2.37 -7.48
N TYR A 26 -5.62 -2.31 -8.65
CA TYR A 26 -4.17 -2.14 -8.81
C TYR A 26 -3.36 -3.14 -7.97
N ALA A 27 -3.86 -4.39 -7.90
CA ALA A 27 -3.27 -5.37 -7.04
C ALA A 27 -1.93 -5.88 -7.60
N THR A 28 -0.88 -5.79 -6.78
CA THR A 28 0.44 -6.33 -7.07
C THR A 28 0.75 -7.46 -6.11
N ARG A 29 0.99 -8.67 -6.63
CA ARG A 29 1.32 -9.81 -5.79
C ARG A 29 2.72 -9.64 -5.20
N ILE A 30 2.84 -9.94 -3.91
CA ILE A 30 4.11 -9.99 -3.19
C ILE A 30 4.60 -11.43 -3.20
N TRP A 31 3.80 -12.33 -2.65
CA TRP A 31 4.09 -13.76 -2.54
C TRP A 31 2.80 -14.54 -2.25
N ASP A 32 2.63 -15.74 -2.77
CA ASP A 32 1.46 -16.61 -2.58
C ASP A 32 0.13 -15.83 -2.77
N SER A 33 -0.65 -15.67 -1.72
CA SER A 33 -1.90 -14.92 -1.68
C SER A 33 -1.77 -13.47 -1.18
N TYR A 34 -0.57 -13.05 -0.78
CA TYR A 34 -0.31 -11.72 -0.24
C TYR A 34 -0.11 -10.69 -1.34
N LEU A 35 -0.82 -9.58 -1.22
CA LEU A 35 -0.88 -8.52 -2.23
C LEU A 35 -0.67 -7.15 -1.59
N PHE A 36 -0.11 -6.21 -2.38
CA PHE A 36 -0.47 -4.80 -2.26
C PHE A 36 -1.76 -4.59 -3.02
N HIS A 37 -2.73 -3.91 -2.45
CA HIS A 37 -3.98 -3.58 -3.13
C HIS A 37 -4.69 -2.39 -2.44
N THR A 38 -5.70 -1.82 -3.09
CA THR A 38 -6.57 -0.81 -2.48
C THR A 38 -7.32 -1.38 -1.26
N VAL A 39 -7.98 -0.51 -0.51
CA VAL A 39 -9.07 -0.96 0.35
C VAL A 39 -10.07 -1.76 -0.50
N PRO A 40 -10.71 -2.82 0.03
CA PRO A 40 -11.65 -3.61 -0.75
C PRO A 40 -12.85 -2.81 -1.27
N TYR A 41 -13.36 -3.24 -2.41
CA TYR A 41 -14.61 -2.78 -3.02
C TYR A 41 -15.63 -3.92 -3.03
N TYR A 42 -16.91 -3.59 -2.89
CA TYR A 42 -17.99 -4.57 -3.01
C TYR A 42 -18.10 -5.13 -4.44
N SER A 43 -17.77 -4.31 -5.44
CA SER A 43 -17.75 -4.69 -6.85
C SER A 43 -16.53 -4.10 -7.57
N GLN A 44 -16.37 -4.35 -8.88
CA GLN A 44 -15.29 -3.76 -9.69
C GLN A 44 -15.66 -2.35 -10.17
N HIS A 45 -16.16 -1.51 -9.26
CA HIS A 45 -16.53 -0.12 -9.51
C HIS A 45 -15.81 0.78 -8.51
N LYS A 46 -15.28 1.92 -8.96
CA LYS A 46 -14.46 2.83 -8.17
C LYS A 46 -15.22 3.62 -7.12
N ASP A 47 -16.53 3.70 -7.26
CA ASP A 47 -17.49 4.38 -6.39
C ASP A 47 -18.14 3.44 -5.35
N ASP A 48 -17.60 2.23 -5.19
CA ASP A 48 -18.19 1.17 -4.39
C ASP A 48 -17.22 0.60 -3.35
N ILE A 49 -16.40 1.48 -2.74
CA ILE A 49 -15.43 1.08 -1.71
C ILE A 49 -16.12 0.66 -0.41
N GLU A 50 -15.58 -0.34 0.27
CA GLU A 50 -15.97 -0.68 1.63
C GLU A 50 -15.50 0.41 2.61
N TYR A 51 -16.25 1.48 2.76
CA TYR A 51 -15.87 2.68 3.50
C TYR A 51 -15.57 2.43 4.99
N ASP A 52 -16.21 1.46 5.59
CA ASP A 52 -15.91 1.01 6.95
C ASP A 52 -14.51 0.37 7.03
N GLN A 53 -14.10 -0.36 6.00
CA GLN A 53 -12.75 -0.89 5.86
C GLN A 53 -11.73 0.21 5.52
N PHE A 54 -12.15 1.25 4.78
CA PHE A 54 -11.30 2.41 4.46
C PHE A 54 -10.85 3.11 5.75
N ASN A 55 -11.77 3.35 6.68
CA ASN A 55 -11.47 3.99 7.94
C ASN A 55 -10.59 3.15 8.90
N GLN A 56 -10.28 1.91 8.53
CA GLN A 56 -9.33 1.04 9.23
C GLN A 56 -7.90 1.08 8.64
N LEU A 57 -7.66 1.87 7.59
CA LEU A 57 -6.30 2.03 7.05
C LEU A 57 -5.31 2.45 8.15
N GLY A 58 -4.12 1.85 8.13
CA GLY A 58 -3.11 2.06 9.16
C GLY A 58 -3.30 1.24 10.44
N THR A 59 -4.28 0.35 10.46
CA THR A 59 -4.48 -0.65 11.52
C THR A 59 -4.34 -2.07 10.98
N GLN A 60 -4.26 -3.06 11.87
CA GLN A 60 -4.23 -4.48 11.49
C GLN A 60 -5.65 -4.95 11.15
N ALA A 61 -6.07 -4.78 9.89
CA ALA A 61 -7.43 -5.03 9.43
C ALA A 61 -7.53 -6.05 8.29
N SER A 62 -6.42 -6.71 7.93
CA SER A 62 -6.38 -7.68 6.84
C SER A 62 -5.92 -9.06 7.30
N LEU A 63 -6.07 -10.07 6.46
CA LEU A 63 -5.51 -11.43 6.67
C LEU A 63 -4.02 -11.51 6.30
N GLY A 64 -3.38 -10.36 6.05
CA GLY A 64 -1.94 -10.26 5.74
C GLY A 64 -1.63 -9.49 4.45
N CYS A 65 -2.59 -9.17 3.60
CA CYS A 65 -2.42 -8.24 2.48
C CYS A 65 -2.12 -6.84 2.99
N ILE A 66 -1.40 -6.06 2.21
CA ILE A 66 -1.08 -4.66 2.51
C ILE A 66 -2.05 -3.76 1.76
N ARG A 67 -2.96 -3.15 2.51
CA ARG A 67 -3.96 -2.22 1.98
C ARG A 67 -3.38 -0.82 1.95
N LEU A 68 -3.56 -0.14 0.82
CA LEU A 68 -3.03 1.20 0.57
C LEU A 68 -4.12 2.10 -0.01
N LEU A 69 -3.89 3.40 0.05
CA LEU A 69 -4.67 4.38 -0.71
C LEU A 69 -4.50 4.14 -2.21
N VAL A 70 -5.51 4.52 -3.00
CA VAL A 70 -5.46 4.37 -4.46
C VAL A 70 -4.22 5.04 -5.04
N CYS A 71 -3.87 6.26 -4.62
CA CYS A 71 -2.69 6.96 -5.14
C CYS A 71 -1.39 6.18 -4.92
N ASP A 72 -1.24 5.50 -3.78
CA ASP A 72 -0.01 4.80 -3.43
C ASP A 72 0.07 3.43 -4.13
N VAL A 73 -1.01 2.65 -4.09
CA VAL A 73 -1.02 1.34 -4.75
C VAL A 73 -0.95 1.48 -6.27
N LYS A 74 -1.61 2.50 -6.84
CA LYS A 74 -1.51 2.81 -8.26
C LYS A 74 -0.09 3.23 -8.65
N TRP A 75 0.59 4.00 -7.80
CA TRP A 75 1.99 4.34 -8.04
C TRP A 75 2.87 3.08 -8.08
N ILE A 76 2.68 2.13 -7.15
CA ILE A 76 3.39 0.84 -7.18
C ILE A 76 3.07 0.09 -8.48
N TYR A 77 1.80 0.00 -8.84
CA TYR A 77 1.35 -0.70 -10.04
C TYR A 77 1.96 -0.14 -11.32
N ASP A 78 2.01 1.19 -11.45
CA ASP A 78 2.49 1.87 -12.64
C ASP A 78 4.03 1.94 -12.73
N ASN A 79 4.74 2.01 -11.59
CA ASN A 79 6.16 2.33 -11.56
C ASN A 79 7.06 1.17 -11.09
N CYS A 80 6.51 0.15 -10.46
CA CYS A 80 7.28 -1.01 -10.01
C CYS A 80 7.06 -2.19 -10.95
N PRO A 81 7.99 -2.47 -11.89
CA PRO A 81 7.83 -3.57 -12.83
C PRO A 81 7.82 -4.92 -12.13
N ILE A 82 7.31 -5.93 -12.83
CA ILE A 82 7.38 -7.32 -12.37
C ILE A 82 8.84 -7.69 -12.08
N GLY A 83 9.08 -8.36 -10.96
CA GLY A 83 10.42 -8.66 -10.44
C GLY A 83 10.95 -7.60 -9.46
N THR A 84 10.18 -6.52 -9.18
CA THR A 84 10.57 -5.55 -8.16
C THR A 84 10.71 -6.25 -6.80
N ARG A 85 11.85 -6.02 -6.14
CA ARG A 85 12.11 -6.59 -4.83
C ARG A 85 11.28 -5.90 -3.76
N VAL A 86 10.72 -6.72 -2.87
CA VAL A 86 9.93 -6.28 -1.71
C VAL A 86 10.59 -6.84 -0.47
N VAL A 87 10.83 -5.97 0.51
CA VAL A 87 11.34 -6.37 1.82
C VAL A 87 10.27 -6.07 2.85
N ILE A 88 9.86 -7.07 3.61
CA ILE A 88 8.92 -6.93 4.72
C ILE A 88 9.66 -7.28 5.99
N TYR A 89 9.76 -6.31 6.89
CA TYR A 89 10.43 -6.47 8.17
C TYR A 89 9.57 -5.91 9.30
N ASP A 90 9.85 -6.34 10.51
CA ASP A 90 9.23 -5.84 11.74
C ASP A 90 10.34 -5.41 12.69
N ASN A 91 10.45 -4.10 12.91
CA ASN A 91 11.39 -3.52 13.86
C ASN A 91 10.72 -2.32 14.53
N ALA A 92 10.33 -2.50 15.79
CA ALA A 92 9.67 -1.45 16.57
C ALA A 92 10.60 -0.26 16.89
N ASP A 93 11.92 -0.49 16.93
CA ASP A 93 12.92 0.53 17.26
C ASP A 93 13.33 1.34 16.01
N ASP A 94 13.10 0.80 14.82
CA ASP A 94 13.35 1.46 13.54
C ASP A 94 12.18 1.21 12.56
N PRO A 95 11.14 2.02 12.63
CA PRO A 95 9.96 1.88 11.76
C PRO A 95 10.22 2.29 10.30
N GLY A 96 11.47 2.59 9.96
CA GLY A 96 11.89 3.04 8.64
C GLY A 96 11.83 4.56 8.46
N PRO A 97 12.38 5.08 7.35
CA PRO A 97 12.61 6.51 7.16
C PRO A 97 11.32 7.33 6.99
N MET A 98 10.22 6.69 6.60
CA MET A 98 8.97 7.38 6.29
C MET A 98 8.01 7.45 7.49
N GLY A 99 8.25 6.66 8.54
CA GLY A 99 7.33 6.54 9.66
C GLY A 99 5.93 6.02 9.24
N LYS A 100 4.94 6.24 10.08
CA LYS A 100 3.55 5.91 9.79
C LYS A 100 2.86 7.09 9.10
N PRO A 101 2.29 6.92 7.89
CA PRO A 101 1.59 8.00 7.20
C PRO A 101 0.33 8.43 7.96
N GLY A 102 -0.11 9.67 7.72
CA GLY A 102 -1.40 10.16 8.20
C GLY A 102 -2.56 9.34 7.64
N THR A 103 -3.66 9.31 8.39
CA THR A 103 -4.90 8.65 7.97
C THR A 103 -5.90 9.67 7.45
N ILE A 104 -6.67 9.29 6.43
CA ILE A 104 -7.85 10.03 5.97
C ILE A 104 -9.06 9.32 6.55
N TYR A 105 -10.02 10.10 7.02
CA TYR A 105 -11.31 9.60 7.46
C TYR A 105 -12.40 9.98 6.45
N THR A 106 -13.20 9.00 6.06
CA THR A 106 -14.41 9.21 5.27
C THR A 106 -15.62 9.17 6.19
N ASP A 107 -16.46 10.21 6.13
CA ASP A 107 -17.70 10.23 6.91
C ASP A 107 -18.69 9.20 6.34
N PRO A 108 -19.09 8.19 7.12
CA PRO A 108 -20.07 7.19 6.67
C PRO A 108 -21.45 7.78 6.34
N ALA A 109 -21.75 8.96 6.88
CA ALA A 109 -23.02 9.66 6.60
C ALA A 109 -23.00 10.43 5.29
N ASP A 110 -21.82 10.74 4.73
CA ASP A 110 -21.70 11.40 3.42
C ASP A 110 -21.84 10.39 2.28
N GLU A 111 -23.09 10.11 1.90
CA GLU A 111 -23.38 9.16 0.81
C GLU A 111 -22.80 9.58 -0.55
N SER A 112 -22.50 10.84 -0.75
CA SER A 112 -21.94 11.33 -2.01
C SER A 112 -20.45 11.00 -2.16
N LYS A 113 -19.72 10.79 -1.06
CA LYS A 113 -18.28 10.60 -1.05
C LYS A 113 -17.81 9.27 -0.47
N ARG A 114 -18.59 8.67 0.45
CA ARG A 114 -18.15 7.50 1.21
C ARG A 114 -17.77 6.29 0.35
N GLY A 115 -18.34 6.18 -0.84
CA GLY A 115 -18.05 5.08 -1.79
C GLY A 115 -16.73 5.24 -2.55
N TRP A 116 -16.03 6.35 -2.40
CA TRP A 116 -14.81 6.65 -3.13
C TRP A 116 -13.58 6.68 -2.22
N ASP A 117 -12.46 6.14 -2.72
CA ASP A 117 -11.17 6.50 -2.15
C ASP A 117 -10.89 7.97 -2.48
N PRO A 118 -10.63 8.82 -1.47
CA PRO A 118 -10.35 10.24 -1.69
C PRO A 118 -9.24 10.51 -2.70
N THR A 119 -8.30 9.58 -2.85
CA THR A 119 -7.11 9.69 -3.68
C THR A 119 -7.24 9.05 -5.05
N ASP A 120 -8.41 8.50 -5.40
CA ASP A 120 -8.61 7.99 -6.76
C ASP A 120 -8.63 9.18 -7.75
N PRO A 121 -7.72 9.17 -8.75
CA PRO A 121 -7.58 10.27 -9.71
C PRO A 121 -8.73 10.39 -10.71
N ASP A 122 -9.71 9.50 -10.66
CA ASP A 122 -10.84 9.52 -11.57
C ASP A 122 -11.58 10.86 -11.51
N SER A 123 -11.94 11.39 -12.66
CA SER A 123 -12.63 12.69 -12.76
C SER A 123 -14.04 12.66 -12.18
N ALA A 124 -14.66 11.48 -12.07
CA ALA A 124 -15.97 11.28 -11.45
C ALA A 124 -15.90 11.28 -9.92
N ASN A 125 -14.70 11.15 -9.33
CA ASN A 125 -14.52 11.18 -7.90
C ASN A 125 -14.92 12.54 -7.33
N PRO A 126 -15.88 12.60 -6.38
CA PRO A 126 -16.41 13.86 -5.82
C PRO A 126 -15.46 14.57 -4.85
N TRP A 127 -14.33 13.96 -4.49
CA TRP A 127 -13.33 14.58 -3.63
C TRP A 127 -12.55 15.68 -4.35
N ASP A 128 -12.02 16.63 -3.60
CA ASP A 128 -11.26 17.75 -4.14
C ASP A 128 -10.00 17.30 -4.89
N ALA A 129 -9.58 18.07 -5.88
CA ALA A 129 -8.42 17.76 -6.70
C ALA A 129 -7.13 17.56 -5.90
N ALA A 130 -6.96 18.23 -4.76
CA ALA A 130 -5.82 18.06 -3.88
C ALA A 130 -5.78 16.67 -3.23
N PHE A 131 -6.93 16.10 -2.89
CA PHE A 131 -7.02 14.71 -2.44
C PHE A 131 -6.76 13.74 -3.58
N ARG A 132 -7.42 13.92 -4.72
CA ARG A 132 -7.29 13.05 -5.89
C ARG A 132 -5.87 12.98 -6.45
N SER A 133 -5.08 14.04 -6.28
CA SER A 133 -3.66 14.06 -6.65
C SER A 133 -2.74 13.44 -5.59
N GLY A 134 -3.27 13.07 -4.42
CA GLY A 134 -2.49 12.62 -3.27
C GLY A 134 -1.72 13.75 -2.55
N THR A 135 -1.81 15.00 -3.03
CA THR A 135 -1.03 16.13 -2.49
C THR A 135 -1.49 16.52 -1.09
N ALA A 136 -2.78 16.38 -0.79
CA ALA A 136 -3.33 16.71 0.54
C ALA A 136 -2.85 15.72 1.63
N ILE A 137 -2.36 14.56 1.26
CA ILE A 137 -1.96 13.48 2.18
C ILE A 137 -0.46 13.49 2.38
N ARG A 138 0.27 13.85 1.35
CA ARG A 138 1.72 14.05 1.39
C ARG A 138 1.96 15.45 1.90
N SER A 139 1.84 15.63 3.22
CA SER A 139 2.15 16.93 3.80
C SER A 139 3.57 17.35 3.39
N GLU A 140 3.77 18.62 3.15
CA GLU A 140 5.10 19.18 2.85
C GLU A 140 6.14 18.75 3.91
N ALA A 141 5.71 18.60 5.16
CA ALA A 141 6.56 18.10 6.24
C ALA A 141 7.02 16.65 6.02
N ALA A 142 6.12 15.74 5.64
CA ALA A 142 6.47 14.34 5.37
C ALA A 142 7.36 14.21 4.12
N TRP A 143 7.12 15.03 3.09
CA TRP A 143 7.97 15.09 1.90
C TRP A 143 9.37 15.64 2.21
N ASN A 144 9.44 16.68 3.04
CA ASN A 144 10.71 17.26 3.47
C ASN A 144 11.49 16.28 4.32
N GLU A 145 10.83 15.58 5.26
CA GLU A 145 11.46 14.55 6.08
C GLU A 145 12.03 13.40 5.24
N TRP A 146 11.31 12.98 4.20
CA TRP A 146 11.80 11.96 3.25
C TRP A 146 13.01 12.47 2.46
N ASN A 147 12.97 13.69 1.94
CA ASN A 147 14.09 14.31 1.25
C ASN A 147 15.30 14.49 2.16
N ASP A 148 15.08 14.94 3.40
CA ASP A 148 16.14 15.11 4.38
C ASP A 148 16.78 13.76 4.75
N ALA A 149 15.98 12.71 4.92
CA ALA A 149 16.49 11.37 5.19
C ALA A 149 17.37 10.82 4.04
N GLN A 150 17.06 11.17 2.79
CA GLN A 150 17.90 10.84 1.64
C GLN A 150 19.18 11.68 1.59
N ASN A 151 19.08 12.98 1.87
CA ASN A 151 20.19 13.93 1.76
C ASN A 151 21.19 13.81 2.90
N ASP A 152 20.76 13.47 4.13
CA ASP A 152 21.64 13.30 5.29
C ASP A 152 22.21 11.88 5.45
N GLY A 153 21.91 10.99 4.52
CA GLY A 153 22.43 9.63 4.47
C GLY A 153 21.83 8.67 5.48
N ARG A 154 20.76 9.05 6.18
CA ARG A 154 20.00 8.13 7.04
C ARG A 154 19.39 6.99 6.24
N TRP A 155 19.09 7.24 4.95
CA TRP A 155 18.60 6.22 4.05
C TRP A 155 19.26 6.33 2.67
N ASN A 156 20.03 5.32 2.31
CA ASN A 156 20.79 5.27 1.05
C ASN A 156 20.13 4.38 -0.02
N GLY A 157 18.86 4.00 0.17
CA GLY A 157 18.17 3.08 -0.72
C GLY A 157 18.59 1.62 -0.59
N SER A 158 19.47 1.30 0.34
CA SER A 158 19.86 -0.07 0.66
C SER A 158 19.51 -0.41 2.11
N ILE A 159 19.02 -1.63 2.30
CA ILE A 159 18.84 -2.19 3.64
C ILE A 159 20.16 -2.82 4.03
N ASN A 160 20.67 -2.46 5.21
CA ASN A 160 21.88 -3.08 5.74
C ASN A 160 21.61 -4.57 5.99
N PRO A 161 22.36 -5.50 5.39
CA PRO A 161 22.17 -6.93 5.62
C PRO A 161 22.24 -7.36 7.10
N THR A 162 22.87 -6.57 7.97
CA THR A 162 22.93 -6.83 9.41
C THR A 162 21.60 -6.55 10.11
N ASP A 163 20.76 -5.67 9.55
CA ASP A 163 19.44 -5.36 10.10
C ASP A 163 18.42 -6.50 9.82
N LEU A 164 18.84 -7.43 8.98
CA LEU A 164 18.07 -8.60 8.55
C LEU A 164 18.52 -9.89 9.25
N GLN A 165 19.27 -9.78 10.35
CA GLN A 165 19.72 -10.95 11.10
C GLN A 165 18.52 -11.75 11.65
N GLY A 166 18.47 -13.01 11.24
CA GLY A 166 17.38 -13.93 11.60
C GLY A 166 16.32 -14.12 10.51
N TRP A 167 16.45 -13.43 9.38
CA TRP A 167 15.57 -13.62 8.24
C TRP A 167 16.07 -14.76 7.36
N SER A 168 15.16 -15.60 6.92
CA SER A 168 15.48 -16.67 6.00
C SER A 168 15.92 -16.10 4.66
N THR A 169 17.15 -16.41 4.26
CA THR A 169 17.64 -16.21 2.88
C THR A 169 17.30 -17.40 1.99
N ASP A 170 16.39 -18.26 2.44
CA ASP A 170 15.95 -19.42 1.68
C ASP A 170 15.27 -18.93 0.39
N SER A 171 15.84 -19.33 -0.74
CA SER A 171 15.33 -19.01 -2.08
C SER A 171 13.90 -19.51 -2.32
N SER A 172 13.37 -20.40 -1.48
CA SER A 172 11.96 -20.79 -1.48
C SER A 172 11.02 -19.67 -1.05
N VAL A 173 11.54 -18.62 -0.39
CA VAL A 173 10.82 -17.41 0.03
C VAL A 173 10.88 -16.33 -1.05
N GLU A 174 11.77 -16.44 -2.02
CA GLU A 174 11.79 -15.57 -3.20
C GLU A 174 10.63 -15.95 -4.13
N GLY A 175 9.51 -15.31 -4.00
CA GLY A 175 8.26 -15.25 -4.77
C GLY A 175 8.11 -15.98 -6.11
N THR A 176 8.75 -17.12 -6.29
CA THR A 176 8.78 -17.90 -7.54
C THR A 176 7.80 -19.08 -7.56
N ARG A 177 6.89 -19.16 -6.62
CA ARG A 177 5.82 -20.17 -6.69
C ARG A 177 4.55 -19.55 -7.26
N GLY A 178 4.37 -19.75 -8.58
CA GLY A 178 3.15 -19.48 -9.33
C GLY A 178 1.97 -20.36 -8.92
#